data_df3fea3bd3441e31a431f232b9b1003c
#
_entry.id   df3fea3bd3441e31a431f232b9b1003c
#
_cell.length_a   1.000
_cell.length_b   1.000
_cell.length_c   1.000
_cell.angle_alpha   90.00
_cell.angle_beta   90.00
_cell.angle_gamma   90.00
#
_symmetry.space_group_name_H-M   'P 1'
#
loop_
_entity.id
_entity.type
_entity.pdbx_description
1 polymer ?
#
loop_
_entity_poly.entity_id
_entity_poly.type
_entity_poly.pdbx_seq_one_letter_code
_entity_poly.pdbx_strand_id
1 'polypeptide(L)'
;NSINIGIDGNFAQWVGEMIPDVTQEILIVAEPARLEESLIRLSRVGYDNVIGYLKDGYQTWLDAGKETDSMDRITAQEFESIYKKGENILFDIRKKSEYDAEHVVGAINVPLNQINQHLAQFPKENKFAIYCAGGYRSMIAGSILKQRGWNNFVDVIGGFGAISKQDVAKTEYVCPTTML
;
A
#
# COMPACT_ATOMS: atom_id res chain seq x y z
N ASN A 1 -13.13 7.90 -2.80
CA ASN A 1 -11.83 8.29 -3.41
C ASN A 1 -10.88 8.84 -2.34
N SER A 2 -10.34 7.95 -1.47
CA SER A 2 -9.42 8.32 -0.40
C SER A 2 -8.12 7.54 -0.50
N ILE A 3 -7.04 8.07 0.08
CA ILE A 3 -5.79 7.34 0.27
C ILE A 3 -5.74 6.90 1.73
N ASN A 4 -5.42 5.63 1.96
CA ASN A 4 -5.24 5.08 3.31
C ASN A 4 -3.75 5.11 3.67
N ILE A 5 -3.36 5.96 4.62
CA ILE A 5 -2.00 6.03 5.16
C ILE A 5 -2.10 5.76 6.67
N GLY A 6 -1.68 4.58 7.10
CA GLY A 6 -1.76 4.16 8.50
C GLY A 6 -0.90 5.03 9.41
N ILE A 7 -1.47 5.49 10.54
CA ILE A 7 -0.78 6.40 11.46
C ILE A 7 0.33 5.69 12.25
N ASP A 8 0.24 4.38 12.46
CA ASP A 8 1.22 3.61 13.26
C ASP A 8 2.50 3.24 12.50
N GLY A 9 2.61 3.62 11.21
CA GLY A 9 3.80 3.40 10.41
C GLY A 9 4.62 4.68 10.19
N ASN A 10 5.34 4.71 9.07
CA ASN A 10 6.10 5.89 8.61
C ASN A 10 5.15 6.94 8.00
N PHE A 11 4.13 7.34 8.75
CA PHE A 11 3.04 8.18 8.31
C PHE A 11 3.53 9.48 7.63
N ALA A 12 4.35 10.25 8.33
CA ALA A 12 4.83 11.55 7.84
C ALA A 12 5.60 11.44 6.52
N GLN A 13 6.48 10.43 6.41
CA GLN A 13 7.19 10.16 5.16
C GLN A 13 6.21 9.88 4.01
N TRP A 14 5.23 8.98 4.24
CA TRP A 14 4.32 8.59 3.17
C TRP A 14 3.28 9.67 2.83
N VAL A 15 2.91 10.51 3.77
CA VAL A 15 2.14 11.71 3.47
C VAL A 15 2.90 12.59 2.48
N GLY A 16 4.18 12.90 2.77
CA GLY A 16 5.01 13.73 1.89
C GLY A 16 5.27 13.11 0.50
N GLU A 17 5.36 11.77 0.42
CA GLU A 17 5.57 11.07 -0.84
C GLU A 17 4.30 10.96 -1.69
N MET A 18 3.13 10.83 -1.05
CA MET A 18 1.85 10.58 -1.74
C MET A 18 1.04 11.84 -2.02
N ILE A 19 1.27 12.92 -1.28
CA ILE A 19 0.60 14.20 -1.44
C ILE A 19 1.69 15.25 -1.75
N PRO A 20 2.05 15.45 -3.02
CA PRO A 20 3.18 16.31 -3.37
C PRO A 20 2.93 17.81 -3.15
N ASP A 21 1.67 18.25 -3.08
CA ASP A 21 1.30 19.63 -2.80
C ASP A 21 0.96 19.82 -1.31
N VAL A 22 1.84 20.44 -0.57
CA VAL A 22 1.66 20.72 0.87
C VAL A 22 0.50 21.70 1.15
N THR A 23 0.04 22.44 0.15
CA THR A 23 -1.08 23.38 0.26
C THR A 23 -2.44 22.73 -0.05
N GLN A 24 -2.45 21.46 -0.46
CA GLN A 24 -3.67 20.75 -0.77
C GLN A 24 -4.61 20.69 0.43
N GLU A 25 -5.90 20.96 0.18
CA GLU A 25 -6.94 20.76 1.18
C GLU A 25 -7.07 19.29 1.56
N ILE A 26 -7.07 19.01 2.86
CA ILE A 26 -7.17 17.66 3.41
C ILE A 26 -8.42 17.52 4.27
N LEU A 27 -9.19 16.46 4.02
CA LEU A 27 -10.23 15.96 4.90
C LEU A 27 -9.74 14.68 5.57
N ILE A 28 -9.83 14.62 6.89
CA ILE A 28 -9.35 13.47 7.66
C ILE A 28 -10.53 12.54 8.00
N VAL A 29 -10.31 11.23 7.76
CA VAL A 29 -11.12 10.17 8.33
C VAL A 29 -10.22 9.34 9.24
N ALA A 30 -10.39 9.47 10.53
CA ALA A 30 -9.61 8.77 11.54
C ALA A 30 -10.52 8.36 12.71
N GLU A 31 -10.06 7.41 13.51
CA GLU A 31 -10.69 7.12 14.79
C GLU A 31 -10.62 8.37 15.69
N PRO A 32 -11.69 8.69 16.45
CA PRO A 32 -11.72 9.90 17.29
C PRO A 32 -10.51 10.04 18.20
N ALA A 33 -10.05 8.94 18.81
CA ALA A 33 -8.87 8.91 19.68
C ALA A 33 -7.54 9.20 18.95
N ARG A 34 -7.50 9.11 17.63
CA ARG A 34 -6.28 9.30 16.81
C ARG A 34 -6.31 10.59 15.99
N LEU A 35 -7.39 11.37 16.08
CA LEU A 35 -7.56 12.58 15.26
C LEU A 35 -6.51 13.64 15.60
N GLU A 36 -6.34 13.96 16.87
CA GLU A 36 -5.36 14.97 17.32
C GLU A 36 -3.93 14.59 16.92
N GLU A 37 -3.55 13.31 17.10
CA GLU A 37 -2.26 12.80 16.66
C GLU A 37 -2.08 12.95 15.15
N SER A 38 -3.13 12.66 14.36
CA SER A 38 -3.10 12.80 12.91
C SER A 38 -2.82 14.25 12.49
N LEU A 39 -3.51 15.20 13.10
CA LEU A 39 -3.32 16.65 12.87
C LEU A 39 -1.90 17.08 13.19
N ILE A 40 -1.39 16.70 14.38
CA ILE A 40 -0.03 17.05 14.81
C ILE A 40 1.01 16.46 13.84
N ARG A 41 0.84 15.22 13.41
CA ARG A 41 1.79 14.59 12.48
C ARG A 41 1.76 15.18 11.08
N LEU A 42 0.59 15.63 10.58
CA LEU A 42 0.48 16.37 9.33
C LEU A 42 1.18 17.72 9.41
N SER A 43 0.88 18.50 10.45
CA SER A 43 1.48 19.83 10.67
C SER A 43 3.02 19.75 10.80
N ARG A 44 3.57 18.73 11.46
CA ARG A 44 5.03 18.55 11.57
C ARG A 44 5.76 18.40 10.23
N VAL A 45 5.05 18.06 9.17
CA VAL A 45 5.59 17.91 7.80
C VAL A 45 5.01 18.92 6.83
N GLY A 46 4.40 19.99 7.35
CA GLY A 46 3.98 21.17 6.60
C GLY A 46 2.59 21.08 5.97
N TYR A 47 1.78 20.07 6.31
CA TYR A 47 0.40 19.95 5.82
C TYR A 47 -0.57 20.61 6.81
N ASP A 48 -0.65 21.93 6.74
CA ASP A 48 -1.46 22.74 7.67
C ASP A 48 -2.87 23.03 7.13
N ASN A 49 -3.16 22.68 5.87
CA ASN A 49 -4.45 22.97 5.24
C ASN A 49 -5.47 21.83 5.44
N VAL A 50 -5.64 21.42 6.70
CA VAL A 50 -6.70 20.47 7.07
C VAL A 50 -8.01 21.24 7.24
N ILE A 51 -8.91 21.13 6.27
CA ILE A 51 -10.18 21.87 6.21
C ILE A 51 -11.31 21.20 7.02
N GLY A 52 -11.10 19.96 7.51
CA GLY A 52 -12.10 19.28 8.32
C GLY A 52 -11.77 17.81 8.57
N TYR A 53 -12.65 17.19 9.32
CA TYR A 53 -12.59 15.75 9.60
C TYR A 53 -14.00 15.15 9.68
N LEU A 54 -14.09 13.85 9.47
CA LEU A 54 -15.33 13.13 9.65
C LEU A 54 -15.56 12.86 11.16
N LYS A 55 -16.57 13.50 11.72
CA LYS A 55 -16.94 13.32 13.13
C LYS A 55 -17.23 11.83 13.40
N ASP A 56 -16.72 11.31 14.51
CA ASP A 56 -16.83 9.91 14.91
C ASP A 56 -16.25 8.91 13.90
N GLY A 57 -15.41 9.40 12.96
CA GLY A 57 -14.62 8.60 12.03
C GLY A 57 -15.45 7.82 11.01
N TYR A 58 -14.92 6.67 10.62
CA TYR A 58 -15.51 5.84 9.56
C TYR A 58 -16.91 5.30 9.89
N GLN A 59 -17.23 5.13 11.18
CA GLN A 59 -18.54 4.64 11.60
C GLN A 59 -19.68 5.57 11.15
N THR A 60 -19.51 6.90 11.29
CA THR A 60 -20.50 7.88 10.81
C THR A 60 -20.80 7.73 9.32
N TRP A 61 -19.76 7.40 8.51
CA TRP A 61 -19.95 7.16 7.07
C TRP A 61 -20.81 5.93 6.80
N LEU A 62 -20.54 4.85 7.55
CA LEU A 62 -21.34 3.61 7.47
C LEU A 62 -22.80 3.83 7.88
N ASP A 63 -23.01 4.50 9.02
CA ASP A 63 -24.34 4.76 9.57
C ASP A 63 -25.18 5.65 8.64
N ALA A 64 -24.52 6.51 7.87
CA ALA A 64 -25.17 7.33 6.85
C ALA A 64 -25.46 6.56 5.54
N GLY A 65 -25.22 5.25 5.49
CA GLY A 65 -25.46 4.40 4.33
C GLY A 65 -24.67 4.79 3.09
N LYS A 66 -23.49 5.42 3.29
CA LYS A 66 -22.63 5.86 2.19
C LYS A 66 -21.83 4.69 1.63
N GLU A 67 -21.52 4.78 0.33
CA GLU A 67 -20.73 3.78 -0.38
C GLU A 67 -19.36 3.59 0.25
N THR A 68 -18.99 2.33 0.44
CA THR A 68 -17.69 1.92 0.98
C THR A 68 -17.06 0.89 0.06
N ASP A 69 -15.74 0.79 0.11
CA ASP A 69 -14.98 -0.20 -0.61
C ASP A 69 -13.96 -0.86 0.33
N SER A 70 -13.56 -2.07 -0.02
CA SER A 70 -12.56 -2.83 0.71
C SER A 70 -11.54 -3.45 -0.25
N MET A 71 -10.36 -3.74 0.24
CA MET A 71 -9.34 -4.44 -0.52
C MET A 71 -9.33 -5.92 -0.14
N ASP A 72 -9.40 -6.77 -1.14
CA ASP A 72 -9.26 -8.21 -0.94
C ASP A 72 -7.84 -8.54 -0.48
N ARG A 73 -7.75 -9.44 0.49
CA ARG A 73 -6.47 -9.84 1.08
C ARG A 73 -6.39 -11.36 1.19
N ILE A 74 -5.20 -11.89 0.94
CA ILE A 74 -4.92 -13.31 1.04
C ILE A 74 -3.74 -13.56 1.99
N THR A 75 -3.73 -14.71 2.62
CA THR A 75 -2.58 -15.18 3.41
C THR A 75 -1.41 -15.55 2.51
N ALA A 76 -0.19 -15.60 3.08
CA ALA A 76 0.98 -16.06 2.34
C ALA A 76 0.86 -17.52 1.88
N GLN A 77 0.11 -18.35 2.62
CA GLN A 77 -0.15 -19.75 2.25
C GLN A 77 -1.12 -19.85 1.06
N GLU A 78 -2.17 -19.05 1.03
CA GLU A 78 -3.06 -18.95 -0.14
C GLU A 78 -2.29 -18.41 -1.36
N PHE A 79 -1.42 -17.42 -1.14
CA PHE A 79 -0.54 -16.90 -2.18
C PHE A 79 0.39 -17.99 -2.74
N GLU A 80 1.04 -18.80 -1.89
CA GLU A 80 1.86 -19.95 -2.33
C GLU A 80 1.08 -20.87 -3.27
N SER A 81 -0.16 -21.20 -2.90
CA SER A 81 -1.03 -22.07 -3.69
C SER A 81 -1.35 -21.49 -5.07
N ILE A 82 -1.52 -20.18 -5.14
CA ILE A 82 -1.77 -19.45 -6.39
C ILE A 82 -0.46 -19.33 -7.21
N TYR A 83 0.65 -19.03 -6.57
CA TYR A 83 1.97 -18.89 -7.20
C TYR A 83 2.40 -20.16 -7.92
N LYS A 84 2.21 -21.33 -7.28
CA LYS A 84 2.56 -22.65 -7.86
C LYS A 84 1.73 -23.02 -9.10
N LYS A 85 0.58 -22.41 -9.31
CA LYS A 85 -0.23 -22.60 -10.53
C LYS A 85 0.30 -21.80 -11.72
N GLY A 86 1.21 -20.87 -11.51
CA GLY A 86 1.85 -20.09 -12.57
C GLY A 86 0.96 -19.04 -13.25
N GLU A 87 -0.20 -18.72 -12.69
CA GLU A 87 -1.21 -17.86 -13.31
C GLU A 87 -1.19 -16.40 -12.83
N ASN A 88 -0.15 -15.98 -12.07
CA ASN A 88 -0.22 -14.68 -11.39
C ASN A 88 0.78 -13.66 -11.88
N ILE A 89 0.26 -12.46 -12.13
CA ILE A 89 1.04 -11.24 -12.21
C ILE A 89 1.24 -10.74 -10.78
N LEU A 90 2.49 -10.51 -10.39
CA LEU A 90 2.85 -10.16 -9.03
C LEU A 90 3.65 -8.86 -8.99
N PHE A 91 3.24 -7.92 -8.16
CA PHE A 91 3.94 -6.65 -7.99
C PHE A 91 4.55 -6.52 -6.60
N ASP A 92 5.84 -6.23 -6.57
CA ASP A 92 6.58 -5.87 -5.37
C ASP A 92 6.59 -4.34 -5.21
N ILE A 93 5.89 -3.86 -4.18
CA ILE A 93 5.74 -2.42 -3.89
C ILE A 93 6.88 -1.89 -3.00
N ARG A 94 7.90 -2.71 -2.71
CA ARG A 94 9.07 -2.30 -1.92
C ARG A 94 9.98 -1.38 -2.72
N LYS A 95 10.90 -0.72 -2.02
CA LYS A 95 11.97 0.07 -2.66
C LYS A 95 12.81 -0.81 -3.59
N LYS A 96 13.35 -0.23 -4.63
CA LYS A 96 14.22 -0.92 -5.60
C LYS A 96 15.37 -1.68 -4.90
N SER A 97 16.00 -1.09 -3.89
CA SER A 97 17.09 -1.73 -3.14
C SER A 97 16.66 -2.96 -2.35
N GLU A 98 15.42 -3.00 -1.84
CA GLU A 98 14.88 -4.19 -1.18
C GLU A 98 14.57 -5.30 -2.18
N TYR A 99 14.05 -4.92 -3.34
CA TYR A 99 13.76 -5.83 -4.45
C TYR A 99 15.05 -6.45 -5.01
N ASP A 100 16.07 -5.62 -5.25
CA ASP A 100 17.37 -6.08 -5.79
C ASP A 100 18.11 -7.00 -4.81
N ALA A 101 17.92 -6.77 -3.50
CA ALA A 101 18.52 -7.64 -2.48
C ALA A 101 17.92 -9.06 -2.52
N GLU A 102 16.61 -9.19 -2.56
CA GLU A 102 15.90 -10.46 -2.68
C GLU A 102 14.43 -10.19 -3.02
N HIS A 103 13.87 -10.93 -3.95
CA HIS A 103 12.45 -10.83 -4.30
C HIS A 103 11.87 -12.17 -4.76
N VAL A 104 10.55 -12.25 -4.86
CA VAL A 104 9.85 -13.40 -5.42
C VAL A 104 10.10 -13.48 -6.92
N VAL A 105 10.56 -14.64 -7.40
CA VAL A 105 10.82 -14.84 -8.84
C VAL A 105 9.57 -14.55 -9.66
N GLY A 106 9.72 -13.73 -10.69
CA GLY A 106 8.61 -13.28 -11.55
C GLY A 106 7.85 -12.06 -11.05
N ALA A 107 8.20 -11.51 -9.89
CA ALA A 107 7.61 -10.25 -9.43
C ALA A 107 8.11 -9.04 -10.24
N ILE A 108 7.21 -8.11 -10.51
CA ILE A 108 7.51 -6.80 -11.12
C ILE A 108 7.65 -5.77 -10.00
N ASN A 109 8.77 -5.06 -9.97
CA ASN A 109 8.97 -4.03 -8.95
C ASN A 109 8.35 -2.70 -9.37
N VAL A 110 7.40 -2.23 -8.55
CA VAL A 110 6.81 -0.88 -8.66
C VAL A 110 6.87 -0.24 -7.28
N PRO A 111 7.94 0.47 -6.93
CA PRO A 111 8.08 1.12 -5.64
C PRO A 111 6.93 2.09 -5.36
N LEU A 112 6.40 2.08 -4.12
CA LEU A 112 5.24 2.89 -3.74
C LEU A 112 5.39 4.37 -4.10
N ASN A 113 6.57 4.95 -3.88
CA ASN A 113 6.83 6.36 -4.20
C ASN A 113 6.80 6.68 -5.71
N GLN A 114 6.80 5.66 -6.55
CA GLN A 114 6.72 5.80 -8.01
C GLN A 114 5.39 5.29 -8.59
N ILE A 115 4.45 4.84 -7.74
CA ILE A 115 3.24 4.16 -8.19
C ILE A 115 2.43 4.97 -9.21
N ASN A 116 2.30 6.29 -8.99
CA ASN A 116 1.54 7.17 -9.88
C ASN A 116 2.16 7.28 -11.29
N GLN A 117 3.48 7.08 -11.42
CA GLN A 117 4.20 7.11 -12.69
C GLN A 117 4.10 5.76 -13.44
N HIS A 118 3.81 4.69 -12.70
CA HIS A 118 3.80 3.32 -13.21
C HIS A 118 2.41 2.67 -13.23
N LEU A 119 1.33 3.45 -13.08
CA LEU A 119 -0.04 2.92 -13.09
C LEU A 119 -0.36 2.08 -14.33
N ALA A 120 0.21 2.43 -15.49
CA ALA A 120 0.01 1.69 -16.74
C ALA A 120 0.57 0.24 -16.73
N GLN A 121 1.44 -0.10 -15.78
CA GLN A 121 1.97 -1.46 -15.64
C GLN A 121 0.98 -2.41 -14.98
N PHE A 122 0.02 -1.88 -14.21
CA PHE A 122 -1.00 -2.70 -13.56
C PHE A 122 -2.09 -3.09 -14.57
N PRO A 123 -2.37 -4.40 -14.74
CA PRO A 123 -3.36 -4.84 -15.70
C PRO A 123 -4.77 -4.45 -15.28
N LYS A 124 -5.63 -4.12 -16.24
CA LYS A 124 -7.04 -3.80 -16.01
C LYS A 124 -7.92 -5.05 -15.98
N GLU A 125 -7.61 -6.04 -16.80
CA GLU A 125 -8.45 -7.22 -17.01
C GLU A 125 -7.95 -8.44 -16.20
N ASN A 126 -6.64 -8.64 -16.09
CA ASN A 126 -6.07 -9.80 -15.43
C ASN A 126 -5.95 -9.57 -13.93
N LYS A 127 -6.24 -10.61 -13.15
CA LYS A 127 -5.99 -10.59 -11.70
C LYS A 127 -4.50 -10.51 -11.40
N PHE A 128 -4.15 -9.78 -10.34
CA PHE A 128 -2.78 -9.67 -9.88
C PHE A 128 -2.70 -9.59 -8.36
N ALA A 129 -1.54 -9.85 -7.83
CA ALA A 129 -1.26 -9.70 -6.41
C ALA A 129 -0.24 -8.59 -6.17
N ILE A 130 -0.38 -7.89 -5.05
CA ILE A 130 0.59 -6.90 -4.59
C ILE A 130 1.13 -7.31 -3.22
N TYR A 131 2.38 -7.01 -2.95
CA TYR A 131 2.97 -7.15 -1.63
C TYR A 131 4.02 -6.07 -1.37
N CYS A 132 4.28 -5.79 -0.09
CA CYS A 132 5.46 -5.03 0.33
C CYS A 132 6.24 -5.84 1.37
N ALA A 133 7.01 -5.20 2.26
CA ALA A 133 7.76 -5.93 3.28
C ALA A 133 6.84 -6.60 4.33
N GLY A 134 5.85 -5.87 4.86
CA GLY A 134 5.01 -6.33 5.97
C GLY A 134 3.52 -5.94 5.86
N GLY A 135 3.07 -5.35 4.74
CA GLY A 135 1.67 -5.00 4.50
C GLY A 135 1.35 -3.50 4.57
N TYR A 136 2.19 -2.66 5.19
CA TYR A 136 1.91 -1.22 5.34
C TYR A 136 1.88 -0.47 4.00
N ARG A 137 2.94 -0.59 3.20
CA ARG A 137 3.06 0.09 1.89
C ARG A 137 2.07 -0.45 0.85
N SER A 138 1.79 -1.75 0.88
CA SER A 138 0.82 -2.35 -0.04
C SER A 138 -0.62 -1.92 0.27
N MET A 139 -0.96 -1.61 1.53
CA MET A 139 -2.24 -1.00 1.87
C MET A 139 -2.38 0.41 1.28
N ILE A 140 -1.34 1.23 1.33
CA ILE A 140 -1.33 2.55 0.68
C ILE A 140 -1.47 2.38 -0.84
N ALA A 141 -0.65 1.52 -1.45
CA ALA A 141 -0.70 1.23 -2.88
C ALA A 141 -2.11 0.75 -3.32
N GLY A 142 -2.68 -0.18 -2.57
CA GLY A 142 -4.02 -0.71 -2.83
C GLY A 142 -5.09 0.38 -2.78
N SER A 143 -5.03 1.30 -1.81
CA SER A 143 -5.99 2.42 -1.76
C SER A 143 -5.87 3.35 -2.97
N ILE A 144 -4.65 3.60 -3.46
CA ILE A 144 -4.41 4.38 -4.68
C ILE A 144 -4.94 3.64 -5.91
N LEU A 145 -4.66 2.35 -6.03
CA LEU A 145 -5.18 1.53 -7.13
C LEU A 145 -6.72 1.51 -7.14
N LYS A 146 -7.36 1.31 -5.99
CA LYS A 146 -8.82 1.38 -5.84
C LYS A 146 -9.35 2.75 -6.27
N GLN A 147 -8.75 3.84 -5.79
CA GLN A 147 -9.11 5.21 -6.18
C GLN A 147 -9.05 5.42 -7.70
N ARG A 148 -8.15 4.75 -8.39
CA ARG A 148 -7.92 4.83 -9.84
C ARG A 148 -8.69 3.76 -10.63
N GLY A 149 -9.57 2.98 -9.96
CA GLY A 149 -10.49 2.04 -10.58
C GLY A 149 -9.96 0.63 -10.82
N TRP A 150 -8.90 0.22 -10.14
CA TRP A 150 -8.49 -1.19 -10.12
C TRP A 150 -9.23 -1.94 -9.01
N ASN A 151 -9.93 -3.03 -9.39
CA ASN A 151 -10.67 -3.90 -8.47
C ASN A 151 -10.26 -5.37 -8.60
N ASN A 152 -9.31 -5.67 -9.46
CA ASN A 152 -8.90 -7.00 -9.86
C ASN A 152 -7.59 -7.45 -9.19
N PHE A 153 -7.30 -7.00 -7.97
CA PHE A 153 -6.08 -7.35 -7.26
C PHE A 153 -6.34 -7.77 -5.81
N VAL A 154 -5.34 -8.42 -5.23
CA VAL A 154 -5.30 -8.82 -3.82
C VAL A 154 -3.99 -8.37 -3.16
N ASP A 155 -4.02 -8.03 -1.86
CA ASP A 155 -2.83 -7.79 -1.04
C ASP A 155 -2.43 -9.06 -0.28
N VAL A 156 -1.13 -9.37 -0.25
CA VAL A 156 -0.63 -10.50 0.54
C VAL A 156 -0.34 -10.06 1.97
N ILE A 157 -1.11 -10.59 2.92
CA ILE A 157 -0.99 -10.31 4.35
C ILE A 157 0.43 -10.67 4.84
N GLY A 158 1.05 -9.72 5.54
CA GLY A 158 2.42 -9.88 6.04
C GLY A 158 3.52 -9.71 4.99
N GLY A 159 3.14 -9.52 3.72
CA GLY A 159 4.05 -9.17 2.62
C GLY A 159 5.20 -10.16 2.44
N PHE A 160 6.35 -9.66 1.99
CA PHE A 160 7.55 -10.48 1.76
C PHE A 160 8.01 -11.23 3.00
N GLY A 161 7.87 -10.63 4.19
CA GLY A 161 8.21 -11.28 5.46
C GLY A 161 7.41 -12.56 5.75
N ALA A 162 6.15 -12.63 5.27
CA ALA A 162 5.33 -13.84 5.37
C ALA A 162 5.56 -14.77 4.17
N ILE A 163 5.66 -14.23 2.96
CA ILE A 163 5.90 -14.99 1.73
C ILE A 163 7.23 -15.74 1.79
N SER A 164 8.29 -15.12 2.34
CA SER A 164 9.63 -15.72 2.42
C SER A 164 9.70 -17.01 3.26
N LYS A 165 8.69 -17.26 4.08
CA LYS A 165 8.55 -18.49 4.91
C LYS A 165 7.80 -19.61 4.20
N GLN A 166 7.26 -19.34 3.02
CA GLN A 166 6.53 -20.30 2.21
C GLN A 166 7.46 -20.92 1.15
N ASP A 167 7.01 -22.00 0.53
CA ASP A 167 7.69 -22.65 -0.60
C ASP A 167 7.39 -21.91 -1.90
N VAL A 168 7.93 -20.69 -2.00
CA VAL A 168 7.84 -19.75 -3.13
C VAL A 168 9.24 -19.42 -3.59
N ALA A 169 9.51 -19.55 -4.89
CA ALA A 169 10.84 -19.29 -5.44
C ALA A 169 11.23 -17.82 -5.25
N LYS A 170 12.43 -17.59 -4.73
CA LYS A 170 13.04 -16.28 -4.52
C LYS A 170 14.37 -16.20 -5.24
N THR A 171 14.80 -15.01 -5.57
CA THR A 171 16.15 -14.76 -6.06
C THR A 171 17.18 -15.03 -4.94
N GLU A 172 18.42 -15.24 -5.32
CA GLU A 172 19.51 -15.27 -4.34
C GLU A 172 19.63 -13.91 -3.63
N TYR A 173 19.86 -13.97 -2.32
CA TYR A 173 20.07 -12.75 -1.54
C TYR A 173 21.40 -12.08 -1.90
N VAL A 174 21.34 -10.81 -2.29
CA VAL A 174 22.50 -9.97 -2.54
C VAL A 174 22.54 -8.84 -1.51
N CYS A 175 23.64 -8.73 -0.77
CA CYS A 175 23.79 -7.67 0.21
C CYS A 175 23.76 -6.28 -0.47
N PRO A 176 22.90 -5.33 -0.05
CA PRO A 176 22.83 -4.01 -0.68
C PRO A 176 24.16 -3.23 -0.71
N THR A 177 25.07 -3.50 0.23
CA THR A 177 26.40 -2.88 0.27
C THR A 177 27.36 -3.40 -0.80
N THR A 178 27.05 -4.50 -1.47
CA THR A 178 27.86 -5.03 -2.59
C THR A 178 27.36 -4.58 -3.95
N MET A 179 26.31 -3.77 -4.00
CA MET A 179 25.73 -3.21 -5.23
C MET A 179 26.30 -1.82 -5.58
N LEU A 180 27.36 -1.37 -4.91
CA LEU A 180 28.04 -0.09 -5.15
C LEU A 180 29.12 -0.23 -6.24
#